data_2a2c81df528323f6c243de852e38d974
#
_entry.id   2a2c81df528323f6c243de852e38d974
#
_cell.length_a   1.000
_cell.length_b   1.000
_cell.length_c   1.000
_cell.angle_alpha   90.00
_cell.angle_beta   90.00
_cell.angle_gamma   90.00
#
_symmetry.space_group_name_H-M   'P 1'
#
loop_
_entity.id
_entity.type
_entity.pdbx_description
1 polymer ?
#
loop_
_entity_poly.entity_id
_entity_poly.type
_entity_poly.pdbx_seq_one_letter_code
_entity_poly.pdbx_strand_id
1 'polypeptide(L)'
;MRTQLIAAAALLAGTALLAGCRHDAVAAPSPDDVSVPNPDPSPQIRGWLTQMRGATTNSIVDYPTCDKDDANCLWYFPNSTSFRTPAGAVFCTAFDAPAHGTFNCAVRNAQFTLPTRPPEPHSQWHASDIRQGDQGWTIGNFVGQPSVALEANPLPYDTKLVLSHLKSPSGEAPRLECGSFTHGMVCLDHMSAKGFHASRDDFTPFSYPSAL
;
A
#
# COMPACT_ATOMS: atom_id res chain seq x y z
N MET A 1 45.17 -18.62 -33.87
CA MET A 1 46.51 -19.11 -33.50
C MET A 1 46.87 -18.61 -32.10
N ARG A 2 47.42 -19.54 -31.30
CA ARG A 2 47.96 -19.44 -29.92
C ARG A 2 46.89 -19.52 -28.83
N THR A 3 46.68 -20.72 -28.31
CA THR A 3 47.47 -21.62 -27.45
C THR A 3 47.20 -21.38 -25.97
N GLN A 4 46.44 -22.28 -25.41
CA GLN A 4 46.43 -22.96 -24.13
C GLN A 4 47.46 -22.53 -23.07
N LEU A 5 47.00 -22.51 -21.82
CA LEU A 5 47.76 -23.15 -20.75
C LEU A 5 46.79 -23.58 -19.62
N ILE A 6 46.82 -24.87 -19.38
CA ILE A 6 46.23 -25.65 -18.30
C ILE A 6 47.16 -25.52 -17.09
N ALA A 7 46.62 -25.33 -15.91
CA ALA A 7 47.33 -25.64 -14.67
C ALA A 7 46.36 -26.31 -13.68
N ALA A 8 46.61 -27.60 -13.45
CA ALA A 8 46.04 -28.43 -12.42
C ALA A 8 46.99 -28.45 -11.20
N ALA A 9 46.48 -28.40 -10.01
CA ALA A 9 47.04 -28.91 -8.75
C ALA A 9 46.01 -28.64 -7.65
N ALA A 10 45.70 -29.49 -6.76
CA ALA A 10 46.07 -30.70 -6.14
C ALA A 10 45.20 -30.79 -4.86
N LEU A 11 44.67 -31.95 -4.63
CA LEU A 11 43.93 -32.37 -3.42
C LEU A 11 44.78 -32.21 -2.14
N LEU A 12 44.14 -31.76 -1.06
CA LEU A 12 44.54 -32.15 0.30
C LEU A 12 43.27 -32.47 1.11
N ALA A 13 43.10 -33.75 1.35
CA ALA A 13 42.15 -34.31 2.28
C ALA A 13 42.64 -34.07 3.71
N GLY A 14 41.82 -33.38 4.51
CA GLY A 14 42.02 -33.22 5.95
C GLY A 14 40.78 -33.69 6.70
N THR A 15 40.76 -34.99 7.07
CA THR A 15 39.80 -35.56 8.01
C THR A 15 40.16 -35.15 9.44
N ALA A 16 39.41 -34.21 10.01
CA ALA A 16 39.46 -33.97 11.44
C ALA A 16 38.21 -34.57 12.09
N LEU A 17 38.40 -35.69 12.76
CA LEU A 17 37.46 -36.26 13.73
C LEU A 17 37.43 -35.40 14.97
N LEU A 18 36.39 -34.59 15.17
CA LEU A 18 36.05 -33.97 16.41
C LEU A 18 34.82 -34.65 17.00
N ALA A 19 35.06 -35.53 17.95
CA ALA A 19 34.05 -36.01 18.89
C ALA A 19 33.61 -34.82 19.77
N GLY A 20 32.45 -34.19 19.40
CA GLY A 20 31.85 -33.11 20.18
C GLY A 20 30.75 -33.65 21.05
N CYS A 21 30.84 -33.42 22.32
CA CYS A 21 29.82 -33.68 23.34
C CYS A 21 28.48 -33.06 22.94
N ARG A 22 27.43 -33.87 22.83
CA ARG A 22 26.05 -33.40 22.80
C ARG A 22 25.72 -32.81 24.15
N HIS A 23 25.75 -31.51 24.26
CA HIS A 23 24.99 -30.80 25.28
C HIS A 23 23.57 -30.64 24.71
N ASP A 24 22.63 -31.39 25.24
CA ASP A 24 21.20 -31.09 25.08
C ASP A 24 20.95 -29.76 25.81
N ALA A 25 21.19 -28.68 25.09
CA ALA A 25 20.72 -27.37 25.47
C ALA A 25 19.20 -27.37 25.31
N VAL A 26 18.47 -27.52 26.39
CA VAL A 26 17.05 -27.17 26.46
C VAL A 26 16.96 -25.71 26.02
N ALA A 27 16.45 -25.52 24.82
CA ALA A 27 16.22 -24.18 24.29
C ALA A 27 15.24 -23.48 25.24
N ALA A 28 15.70 -22.41 25.89
CA ALA A 28 14.82 -21.54 26.62
C ALA A 28 13.75 -21.00 25.63
N PRO A 29 12.48 -20.93 25.99
CA PRO A 29 11.45 -20.36 25.13
C PRO A 29 11.86 -18.94 24.75
N SER A 30 11.86 -18.68 23.45
CA SER A 30 12.13 -17.34 22.92
C SER A 30 11.11 -16.36 23.52
N PRO A 31 11.53 -15.19 24.04
CA PRO A 31 10.61 -14.21 24.61
C PRO A 31 9.70 -13.53 23.58
N ASP A 32 9.78 -13.90 22.30
CA ASP A 32 9.17 -13.18 21.19
C ASP A 32 7.76 -13.69 20.78
N ASP A 33 7.17 -14.61 21.50
CA ASP A 33 5.86 -15.19 21.15
C ASP A 33 4.71 -14.71 22.06
N VAL A 34 4.83 -13.49 22.58
CA VAL A 34 3.69 -12.78 23.15
C VAL A 34 2.98 -12.07 22.00
N SER A 35 2.10 -12.80 21.31
CA SER A 35 1.11 -12.19 20.43
C SER A 35 0.29 -11.20 21.27
N VAL A 36 0.69 -9.92 21.23
CA VAL A 36 -0.10 -8.84 21.83
C VAL A 36 -1.41 -8.81 21.05
N PRO A 37 -2.56 -9.07 21.67
CA PRO A 37 -3.83 -9.00 20.99
C PRO A 37 -3.96 -7.60 20.35
N ASN A 38 -4.24 -7.55 19.05
CA ASN A 38 -4.50 -6.29 18.38
C ASN A 38 -5.69 -5.63 19.11
N PRO A 39 -5.55 -4.44 19.68
CA PRO A 39 -6.61 -3.83 20.47
C PRO A 39 -7.88 -3.71 19.61
N ASP A 40 -9.03 -3.97 20.22
CA ASP A 40 -10.31 -3.84 19.55
C ASP A 40 -10.41 -2.47 18.85
N PRO A 41 -10.85 -2.42 17.58
CA PRO A 41 -10.96 -1.16 16.87
C PRO A 41 -11.92 -0.21 17.59
N SER A 42 -11.59 1.08 17.60
CA SER A 42 -12.45 2.10 18.21
C SER A 42 -13.87 2.08 17.63
N PRO A 43 -14.88 2.62 18.32
CA PRO A 43 -16.24 2.72 17.79
C PRO A 43 -16.30 3.40 16.41
N GLN A 44 -15.46 4.41 16.20
CA GLN A 44 -15.35 5.12 14.92
C GLN A 44 -14.85 4.20 13.80
N ILE A 45 -13.77 3.46 14.04
CA ILE A 45 -13.22 2.50 13.07
C ILE A 45 -14.26 1.40 12.78
N ARG A 46 -14.93 0.86 13.79
CA ARG A 46 -16.02 -0.10 13.58
C ARG A 46 -17.15 0.46 12.72
N GLY A 47 -17.47 1.74 12.87
CA GLY A 47 -18.43 2.45 12.02
C GLY A 47 -17.99 2.46 10.55
N TRP A 48 -16.74 2.83 10.27
CA TRP A 48 -16.19 2.83 8.92
C TRP A 48 -16.17 1.43 8.29
N LEU A 49 -15.75 0.41 9.04
CA LEU A 49 -15.76 -0.98 8.57
C LEU A 49 -17.18 -1.47 8.25
N THR A 50 -18.17 -1.05 9.02
CA THR A 50 -19.59 -1.37 8.77
C THR A 50 -20.08 -0.69 7.50
N GLN A 51 -19.75 0.58 7.28
CA GLN A 51 -20.08 1.29 6.05
C GLN A 51 -19.42 0.66 4.83
N MET A 52 -18.13 0.30 4.91
CA MET A 52 -17.43 -0.40 3.84
C MET A 52 -18.09 -1.72 3.45
N ARG A 53 -18.57 -2.50 4.43
CA ARG A 53 -19.32 -3.75 4.16
C ARG A 53 -20.65 -3.50 3.47
N GLY A 54 -21.37 -2.45 3.85
CA GLY A 54 -22.67 -2.08 3.28
C GLY A 54 -22.59 -1.33 1.94
N ALA A 55 -21.41 -0.82 1.56
CA ALA A 55 -21.25 -0.02 0.35
C ALA A 55 -21.46 -0.86 -0.93
N THR A 56 -22.15 -0.28 -1.90
CA THR A 56 -22.32 -0.89 -3.23
C THR A 56 -21.01 -0.91 -3.99
N THR A 57 -20.65 -2.06 -4.56
CA THR A 57 -19.43 -2.18 -5.37
C THR A 57 -19.65 -1.65 -6.78
N ASN A 58 -18.84 -0.69 -7.20
CA ASN A 58 -18.79 -0.19 -8.57
C ASN A 58 -17.70 -0.89 -9.39
N SER A 59 -17.83 -0.84 -10.70
CA SER A 59 -16.84 -1.39 -11.62
C SER A 59 -15.64 -0.45 -11.77
N ILE A 60 -14.42 -0.98 -11.68
CA ILE A 60 -13.19 -0.21 -11.87
C ILE A 60 -13.03 0.33 -13.30
N VAL A 61 -13.67 -0.28 -14.30
CA VAL A 61 -13.60 0.14 -15.70
C VAL A 61 -14.25 1.51 -15.95
N ASP A 62 -15.10 1.96 -15.02
CA ASP A 62 -15.74 3.27 -15.08
C ASP A 62 -14.84 4.40 -14.57
N TYR A 63 -13.64 4.05 -14.08
CA TYR A 63 -12.68 4.95 -13.43
C TYR A 63 -11.29 4.92 -14.09
N PRO A 64 -11.17 5.02 -15.42
CA PRO A 64 -9.86 5.09 -16.06
C PRO A 64 -9.15 6.39 -15.66
N THR A 65 -7.84 6.31 -15.44
CA THR A 65 -7.03 7.52 -15.19
C THR A 65 -6.90 8.38 -16.43
N CYS A 66 -6.88 7.73 -17.59
CA CYS A 66 -6.67 8.36 -18.88
C CYS A 66 -7.83 8.14 -19.81
N ASP A 67 -8.16 9.15 -20.61
CA ASP A 67 -8.92 8.90 -21.82
C ASP A 67 -8.09 7.95 -22.71
N LYS A 68 -8.76 6.95 -23.30
CA LYS A 68 -8.14 5.96 -24.20
C LYS A 68 -7.40 6.58 -25.39
N ASP A 69 -7.75 7.82 -25.74
CA ASP A 69 -7.19 8.55 -26.87
C ASP A 69 -6.08 9.54 -26.44
N ASP A 70 -5.81 9.71 -25.12
CA ASP A 70 -4.74 10.56 -24.62
C ASP A 70 -3.42 9.78 -24.46
N ALA A 71 -2.63 9.75 -25.53
CA ALA A 71 -1.33 9.07 -25.55
C ALA A 71 -0.34 9.60 -24.51
N ASN A 72 -0.40 10.88 -24.11
CA ASN A 72 0.48 11.43 -23.09
C ASN A 72 0.11 10.91 -21.70
N CYS A 73 -1.17 10.88 -21.38
CA CYS A 73 -1.64 10.33 -20.12
C CYS A 73 -1.37 8.82 -20.03
N LEU A 74 -1.62 8.06 -21.10
CA LEU A 74 -1.32 6.61 -21.16
C LEU A 74 0.18 6.31 -20.99
N TRP A 75 1.07 7.22 -21.39
CA TRP A 75 2.51 7.08 -21.15
C TRP A 75 2.86 7.16 -19.66
N TYR A 76 2.22 8.10 -18.94
CA TYR A 76 2.48 8.30 -17.50
C TYR A 76 1.68 7.36 -16.59
N PHE A 77 0.49 6.96 -16.99
CA PHE A 77 -0.45 6.20 -16.18
C PHE A 77 -1.04 4.98 -16.93
N PRO A 78 -0.19 4.09 -17.48
CA PRO A 78 -0.70 2.91 -18.18
C PRO A 78 -1.46 2.01 -17.20
N ASN A 79 -2.65 1.54 -17.61
CA ASN A 79 -3.48 0.62 -16.81
C ASN A 79 -3.77 1.10 -15.39
N SER A 80 -4.01 2.38 -15.20
CA SER A 80 -4.30 2.93 -13.89
C SER A 80 -5.80 3.26 -13.72
N THR A 81 -6.25 3.21 -12.48
CA THR A 81 -7.61 3.57 -12.07
C THR A 81 -7.53 4.79 -11.16
N SER A 82 -8.29 5.83 -11.47
CA SER A 82 -8.34 7.04 -10.66
C SER A 82 -9.77 7.43 -10.30
N PHE A 83 -9.94 7.80 -9.04
CA PHE A 83 -11.24 8.20 -8.50
C PHE A 83 -11.07 9.26 -7.41
N ARG A 84 -12.13 9.97 -7.11
CA ARG A 84 -12.16 10.97 -6.05
C ARG A 84 -13.47 10.93 -5.28
N THR A 85 -13.49 11.51 -4.08
CA THR A 85 -14.76 11.80 -3.40
C THR A 85 -15.59 12.78 -4.24
N PRO A 86 -16.94 12.73 -4.22
CA PRO A 86 -17.79 13.69 -4.94
C PRO A 86 -17.49 15.13 -4.56
N ALA A 87 -17.18 15.41 -3.29
CA ALA A 87 -16.77 16.73 -2.81
C ALA A 87 -15.38 17.18 -3.34
N GLY A 88 -14.61 16.30 -4.01
CA GLY A 88 -13.29 16.61 -4.53
C GLY A 88 -12.25 16.89 -3.46
N ALA A 89 -12.41 16.31 -2.27
CA ALA A 89 -11.47 16.48 -1.17
C ALA A 89 -10.34 15.44 -1.19
N VAL A 90 -10.65 14.20 -1.56
CA VAL A 90 -9.68 13.10 -1.62
C VAL A 90 -9.65 12.54 -3.04
N PHE A 91 -8.45 12.41 -3.60
CA PHE A 91 -8.15 11.85 -4.91
C PHE A 91 -7.27 10.63 -4.73
N CYS A 92 -7.56 9.56 -5.45
CA CYS A 92 -6.78 8.33 -5.39
C CYS A 92 -6.45 7.82 -6.79
N THR A 93 -5.27 7.25 -6.94
CA THR A 93 -4.83 6.57 -8.16
C THR A 93 -4.18 5.24 -7.80
N ALA A 94 -4.63 4.19 -8.45
CA ALA A 94 -4.08 2.85 -8.37
C ALA A 94 -3.37 2.52 -9.69
N PHE A 95 -2.10 2.12 -9.62
CA PHE A 95 -1.28 1.77 -10.78
C PHE A 95 -1.09 0.25 -10.84
N ASP A 96 -1.34 -0.32 -12.00
CA ASP A 96 -1.00 -1.71 -12.29
C ASP A 96 0.48 -1.79 -12.73
N ALA A 97 1.38 -1.78 -11.78
CA ALA A 97 2.80 -1.98 -12.06
C ALA A 97 3.15 -3.49 -12.00
N PRO A 98 3.98 -4.01 -12.93
CA PRO A 98 4.22 -5.44 -13.08
C PRO A 98 4.80 -6.16 -11.84
N ALA A 99 5.45 -5.43 -10.94
CA ALA A 99 6.10 -6.02 -9.77
C ALA A 99 5.36 -5.73 -8.45
N HIS A 100 4.79 -4.53 -8.30
CA HIS A 100 4.09 -4.10 -7.08
C HIS A 100 3.14 -2.99 -7.46
N GLY A 101 1.85 -3.28 -7.56
CA GLY A 101 0.84 -2.25 -7.77
C GLY A 101 0.99 -1.16 -6.70
N THR A 102 1.15 0.08 -7.14
CA THR A 102 1.23 1.24 -6.24
C THR A 102 -0.12 1.90 -6.12
N PHE A 103 -0.48 2.28 -4.92
CA PHE A 103 -1.68 3.03 -4.64
C PHE A 103 -1.33 4.27 -3.85
N ASN A 104 -1.77 5.41 -4.34
CA ASN A 104 -1.56 6.71 -3.71
C ASN A 104 -2.86 7.47 -3.66
N CYS A 105 -3.06 8.24 -2.59
CA CYS A 105 -4.12 9.23 -2.51
C CYS A 105 -3.52 10.61 -2.18
N ALA A 106 -4.32 11.66 -2.34
CA ALA A 106 -3.97 12.99 -1.91
C ALA A 106 -5.20 13.70 -1.34
N VAL A 107 -5.01 14.49 -0.29
CA VAL A 107 -6.04 15.36 0.29
C VAL A 107 -5.89 16.76 -0.27
N ARG A 108 -6.89 17.24 -1.00
CA ARG A 108 -6.90 18.58 -1.55
C ARG A 108 -7.48 19.57 -0.55
N ASN A 109 -6.82 20.71 -0.39
CA ASN A 109 -7.25 21.78 0.52
C ASN A 109 -7.45 21.26 1.97
N ALA A 110 -6.50 20.45 2.46
CA ALA A 110 -6.53 19.93 3.82
C ALA A 110 -6.64 21.07 4.85
N GLN A 111 -7.52 20.91 5.84
CA GLN A 111 -7.75 21.87 6.94
C GLN A 111 -7.12 21.39 8.25
N PHE A 112 -6.47 20.22 8.25
CA PHE A 112 -5.69 19.72 9.37
C PHE A 112 -4.19 20.00 9.17
N THR A 113 -3.40 19.84 10.22
CA THR A 113 -1.95 20.08 10.18
C THR A 113 -1.26 19.01 9.32
N LEU A 114 -0.71 19.43 8.19
CA LEU A 114 0.09 18.59 7.34
C LEU A 114 1.53 18.44 7.87
N PRO A 115 2.21 17.30 7.62
CA PRO A 115 3.57 17.11 8.07
C PRO A 115 4.54 18.08 7.39
N THR A 116 5.50 18.55 8.15
CA THR A 116 6.59 19.39 7.62
C THR A 116 7.52 18.57 6.74
N ARG A 117 8.09 19.22 5.73
CA ARG A 117 9.07 18.60 4.84
C ARG A 117 10.29 18.12 5.64
N PRO A 118 10.65 16.83 5.58
CA PRO A 118 11.94 16.37 6.10
C PRO A 118 13.12 16.97 5.35
N PRO A 119 14.33 17.04 5.97
CA PRO A 119 15.51 17.63 5.36
C PRO A 119 16.13 16.70 4.29
N GLU A 120 15.43 16.45 3.19
CA GLU A 120 15.97 15.74 2.02
C GLU A 120 16.14 16.68 0.82
N PRO A 121 17.33 16.71 0.15
CA PRO A 121 17.65 17.78 -0.79
C PRO A 121 17.11 17.63 -2.21
N HIS A 122 16.74 16.43 -2.69
CA HIS A 122 16.63 16.17 -4.14
C HIS A 122 15.25 15.72 -4.64
N SER A 123 14.24 15.61 -3.81
CA SER A 123 12.89 15.16 -4.20
C SER A 123 11.83 16.20 -3.88
N GLN A 124 10.77 16.21 -4.69
CA GLN A 124 9.63 17.08 -4.47
C GLN A 124 8.79 16.51 -3.31
N TRP A 125 8.54 17.34 -2.27
CA TRP A 125 7.72 16.98 -1.14
C TRP A 125 6.25 17.34 -1.37
N HIS A 126 5.38 16.34 -1.21
CA HIS A 126 3.94 16.48 -1.28
C HIS A 126 3.34 16.17 0.09
N ALA A 127 3.06 17.23 0.86
CA ALA A 127 2.63 17.10 2.26
C ALA A 127 1.26 16.41 2.43
N SER A 128 0.40 16.49 1.42
CA SER A 128 -0.97 15.94 1.44
C SER A 128 -1.10 14.55 0.80
N ASP A 129 -0.01 14.00 0.27
CA ASP A 129 -0.03 12.69 -0.37
C ASP A 129 -0.05 11.58 0.68
N ILE A 130 -0.96 10.62 0.48
CA ILE A 130 -1.13 9.44 1.33
C ILE A 130 -0.50 8.26 0.61
N ARG A 131 0.37 7.54 1.30
CA ARG A 131 1.04 6.33 0.79
C ARG A 131 1.09 5.22 1.83
N GLN A 132 1.25 4.01 1.35
CA GLN A 132 1.58 2.87 2.20
C GLN A 132 3.09 2.81 2.43
N GLY A 133 3.51 2.79 3.69
CA GLY A 133 4.88 2.54 4.14
C GLY A 133 4.94 1.24 4.93
N ASP A 134 6.14 0.89 5.45
CA ASP A 134 6.39 -0.33 6.21
C ASP A 134 5.52 -0.41 7.48
N GLN A 135 5.23 0.73 8.10
CA GLN A 135 4.42 0.84 9.31
C GLN A 135 2.93 1.01 9.04
N GLY A 136 2.50 1.04 7.79
CA GLY A 136 1.11 1.27 7.36
C GLY A 136 0.94 2.56 6.56
N TRP A 137 -0.24 3.15 6.62
CA TRP A 137 -0.58 4.36 5.87
C TRP A 137 -0.04 5.61 6.55
N THR A 138 0.60 6.46 5.77
CA THR A 138 1.16 7.75 6.22
C THR A 138 0.74 8.87 5.27
N ILE A 139 0.73 10.11 5.77
CA ILE A 139 0.55 11.31 4.95
C ILE A 139 1.88 12.06 4.84
N GLY A 140 2.14 12.63 3.66
CA GLY A 140 3.41 13.24 3.28
C GLY A 140 4.32 12.27 2.55
N ASN A 141 4.78 12.66 1.37
CA ASN A 141 5.58 11.81 0.50
C ASN A 141 6.59 12.61 -0.32
N PHE A 142 7.74 11.99 -0.60
CA PHE A 142 8.68 12.44 -1.63
C PHE A 142 8.39 11.70 -2.94
N VAL A 143 8.04 12.43 -3.97
CA VAL A 143 7.77 11.87 -5.31
C VAL A 143 8.47 12.68 -6.38
N GLY A 144 8.88 11.99 -7.45
CA GLY A 144 9.44 12.64 -8.63
C GLY A 144 8.40 13.11 -9.65
N GLN A 145 7.13 12.67 -9.50
CA GLN A 145 6.01 12.98 -10.41
C GLN A 145 4.70 13.06 -9.61
N PRO A 146 3.62 13.64 -10.17
CA PRO A 146 2.32 13.64 -9.53
C PRO A 146 1.90 12.23 -9.13
N SER A 147 1.57 12.04 -7.86
CA SER A 147 1.19 10.73 -7.32
C SER A 147 -0.27 10.38 -7.58
N VAL A 148 -1.09 11.35 -8.00
CA VAL A 148 -2.53 11.17 -8.25
C VAL A 148 -3.01 11.99 -9.44
N ALA A 149 -4.00 11.46 -10.18
CA ALA A 149 -4.67 12.19 -11.25
C ALA A 149 -5.73 13.13 -10.65
N LEU A 150 -5.61 14.43 -10.91
CA LEU A 150 -6.52 15.45 -10.37
C LEU A 150 -7.87 15.53 -11.11
N GLU A 151 -7.99 14.93 -12.30
CA GLU A 151 -9.21 14.90 -13.11
C GLU A 151 -9.96 13.56 -12.99
N ALA A 152 -9.79 12.88 -11.87
CA ALA A 152 -10.41 11.60 -11.60
C ALA A 152 -11.95 11.70 -11.52
N ASN A 153 -12.64 10.64 -11.95
CA ASN A 153 -14.09 10.55 -11.87
C ASN A 153 -14.56 10.48 -10.40
N PRO A 154 -15.69 11.13 -10.05
CA PRO A 154 -16.24 11.03 -8.71
C PRO A 154 -16.78 9.61 -8.45
N LEU A 155 -16.31 8.98 -7.37
CA LEU A 155 -16.89 7.77 -6.83
C LEU A 155 -18.14 8.17 -6.00
N PRO A 156 -19.36 7.76 -6.37
CA PRO A 156 -20.57 8.17 -5.65
C PRO A 156 -20.49 7.83 -4.17
N TYR A 157 -21.21 8.57 -3.35
CA TYR A 157 -21.31 8.24 -1.92
C TYR A 157 -21.94 6.87 -1.69
N ASP A 158 -21.55 6.23 -0.61
CA ASP A 158 -21.96 4.88 -0.20
C ASP A 158 -21.64 3.79 -1.24
N THR A 159 -20.63 4.06 -2.07
CA THR A 159 -20.09 3.08 -3.02
C THR A 159 -18.60 2.83 -2.79
N LYS A 160 -18.14 1.66 -3.23
CA LYS A 160 -16.73 1.28 -3.15
C LYS A 160 -16.20 0.72 -4.46
N LEU A 161 -14.88 0.78 -4.62
CA LEU A 161 -14.11 0.09 -5.63
C LEU A 161 -13.29 -1.01 -4.99
N VAL A 162 -13.28 -2.17 -5.65
CA VAL A 162 -12.39 -3.28 -5.35
C VAL A 162 -11.25 -3.24 -6.37
N LEU A 163 -10.05 -2.90 -5.92
CA LEU A 163 -8.88 -2.71 -6.78
C LEU A 163 -8.18 -4.07 -7.00
N SER A 164 -8.84 -4.94 -7.76
CA SER A 164 -8.43 -6.33 -8.00
C SER A 164 -7.15 -6.46 -8.83
N HIS A 165 -6.78 -5.43 -9.60
CA HIS A 165 -5.52 -5.39 -10.33
C HIS A 165 -4.32 -5.20 -9.38
N LEU A 166 -4.52 -4.65 -8.19
CA LEU A 166 -3.55 -4.66 -7.10
C LEU A 166 -3.64 -6.01 -6.36
N LYS A 167 -3.29 -7.09 -7.03
CA LYS A 167 -3.40 -8.43 -6.47
C LYS A 167 -2.38 -8.64 -5.35
N SER A 168 -2.78 -9.48 -4.39
CA SER A 168 -1.84 -10.13 -3.49
C SER A 168 -0.79 -10.90 -4.32
N PRO A 169 0.47 -11.02 -3.87
CA PRO A 169 1.46 -11.92 -4.48
C PRO A 169 0.97 -13.37 -4.60
N SER A 170 0.03 -13.82 -3.77
CA SER A 170 -0.65 -15.12 -3.85
C SER A 170 -1.74 -15.19 -4.93
N GLY A 171 -2.17 -14.06 -5.48
CA GLY A 171 -3.15 -13.99 -6.58
C GLY A 171 -4.61 -14.26 -6.21
N GLU A 172 -4.94 -14.53 -4.94
CA GLU A 172 -6.25 -15.09 -4.54
C GLU A 172 -7.29 -14.07 -4.08
N ALA A 173 -6.92 -12.85 -3.71
CA ALA A 173 -7.89 -11.86 -3.22
C ALA A 173 -7.54 -10.44 -3.68
N PRO A 174 -8.53 -9.54 -3.81
CA PRO A 174 -8.25 -8.13 -3.99
C PRO A 174 -7.48 -7.61 -2.78
N ARG A 175 -6.39 -6.90 -3.05
CA ARG A 175 -5.54 -6.34 -1.99
C ARG A 175 -6.20 -5.16 -1.31
N LEU A 176 -6.87 -4.31 -2.08
CA LEU A 176 -7.30 -3.00 -1.63
C LEU A 176 -8.76 -2.73 -2.00
N GLU A 177 -9.52 -2.19 -1.06
CA GLU A 177 -10.85 -1.63 -1.28
C GLU A 177 -10.89 -0.19 -0.83
N CYS A 178 -11.53 0.70 -1.59
CA CYS A 178 -11.75 2.08 -1.21
C CYS A 178 -13.20 2.48 -1.39
N GLY A 179 -13.82 3.04 -0.36
CA GLY A 179 -15.19 3.52 -0.37
C GLY A 179 -15.29 5.03 -0.15
N SER A 180 -16.23 5.65 -0.85
CA SER A 180 -16.56 7.07 -0.73
C SER A 180 -17.79 7.26 0.13
N PHE A 181 -17.70 8.13 1.14
CA PHE A 181 -18.77 8.45 2.08
C PHE A 181 -18.90 9.96 2.26
N THR A 182 -20.00 10.42 2.82
CA THR A 182 -20.24 11.86 3.05
C THR A 182 -19.19 12.50 3.97
N HIS A 183 -18.57 11.71 4.85
CA HIS A 183 -17.50 12.16 5.75
C HIS A 183 -16.08 12.00 5.17
N GLY A 184 -15.90 11.38 4.00
CA GLY A 184 -14.57 11.20 3.38
C GLY A 184 -14.41 9.90 2.60
N MET A 185 -13.16 9.49 2.43
CA MET A 185 -12.73 8.25 1.81
C MET A 185 -12.24 7.27 2.89
N VAL A 186 -12.66 6.03 2.82
CA VAL A 186 -12.11 4.93 3.63
C VAL A 186 -11.46 3.92 2.71
N CYS A 187 -10.19 3.57 2.96
CA CYS A 187 -9.48 2.55 2.22
C CYS A 187 -8.98 1.44 3.15
N LEU A 188 -9.10 0.18 2.72
CA LEU A 188 -8.73 -1.01 3.47
C LEU A 188 -7.72 -1.83 2.66
N ASP A 189 -6.54 -2.11 3.22
CA ASP A 189 -5.59 -3.06 2.66
C ASP A 189 -5.73 -4.41 3.38
N HIS A 190 -6.32 -5.37 2.71
CA HIS A 190 -6.62 -6.70 3.27
C HIS A 190 -5.38 -7.56 3.54
N MET A 191 -4.24 -7.26 2.91
CA MET A 191 -3.00 -7.99 3.17
C MET A 191 -2.36 -7.60 4.50
N SER A 192 -2.33 -6.30 4.78
CA SER A 192 -1.70 -5.78 5.99
C SER A 192 -2.69 -5.62 7.15
N ALA A 193 -3.99 -5.80 6.91
CA ALA A 193 -5.08 -5.48 7.84
C ALA A 193 -4.98 -4.03 8.36
N LYS A 194 -4.57 -3.11 7.48
CA LYS A 194 -4.43 -1.69 7.75
C LYS A 194 -5.27 -0.87 6.79
N GLY A 195 -5.81 0.22 7.28
CA GLY A 195 -6.61 1.13 6.49
C GLY A 195 -6.35 2.58 6.86
N PHE A 196 -7.05 3.46 6.18
CA PHE A 196 -7.12 4.87 6.55
C PHE A 196 -8.50 5.45 6.24
N HIS A 197 -8.84 6.47 6.99
CA HIS A 197 -9.86 7.44 6.64
C HIS A 197 -9.18 8.74 6.24
N ALA A 198 -9.67 9.40 5.20
CA ALA A 198 -9.18 10.70 4.76
C ALA A 198 -10.34 11.59 4.34
N SER A 199 -10.30 12.84 4.79
CA SER A 199 -11.23 13.90 4.41
C SER A 199 -10.45 15.21 4.28
N ARG A 200 -11.15 16.32 4.02
CA ARG A 200 -10.52 17.64 4.11
C ARG A 200 -10.05 17.97 5.53
N ASP A 201 -10.76 17.47 6.52
CA ASP A 201 -10.61 17.88 7.92
C ASP A 201 -9.77 16.92 8.74
N ASP A 202 -9.49 15.69 8.21
CA ASP A 202 -8.85 14.63 8.97
C ASP A 202 -8.13 13.61 8.09
N PHE A 203 -7.04 13.04 8.64
CA PHE A 203 -6.38 11.84 8.15
C PHE A 203 -6.11 10.91 9.34
N THR A 204 -6.76 9.75 9.35
CA THR A 204 -6.66 8.76 10.43
C THR A 204 -6.25 7.41 9.86
N PRO A 205 -4.97 6.98 9.98
CA PRO A 205 -4.57 5.61 9.70
C PRO A 205 -5.03 4.69 10.84
N PHE A 206 -5.38 3.45 10.52
CA PHE A 206 -5.83 2.47 11.51
C PHE A 206 -5.48 1.03 11.13
N SER A 207 -5.54 0.15 12.13
CA SER A 207 -5.50 -1.30 11.94
C SER A 207 -6.87 -1.90 12.25
N TYR A 208 -7.18 -3.06 11.66
CA TYR A 208 -8.42 -3.77 11.86
C TYR A 208 -8.18 -5.29 11.87
N PRO A 209 -9.10 -6.11 12.44
CA PRO A 209 -8.99 -7.56 12.40
C PRO A 209 -9.01 -8.07 10.96
N SER A 210 -8.09 -8.98 10.59
CA SER A 210 -7.99 -9.54 9.23
C SER A 210 -9.15 -10.47 8.84
N ALA A 211 -9.99 -10.87 9.79
CA ALA A 211 -11.21 -11.62 9.55
C ALA A 211 -12.42 -10.67 9.42
N LEU A 212 -12.57 -10.03 8.25
CA LEU A 212 -13.75 -9.23 7.90
C LEU A 212 -14.61 -9.95 6.87
#